data_e4ce11c0597b6e2a71841276c4ba50c6
#
_entry.id   e4ce11c0597b6e2a71841276c4ba50c6
#
_cell.length_a   1.000
_cell.length_b   1.000
_cell.length_c   1.000
_cell.angle_alpha   90.00
_cell.angle_beta   90.00
_cell.angle_gamma   90.00
#
_symmetry.space_group_name_H-M   'P 1'
#
loop_
_entity.id
_entity.type
_entity.pdbx_description
1 polymer ?
#
loop_
_entity_poly.entity_id
_entity_poly.type
_entity_poly.pdbx_seq_one_letter_code
_entity_poly.pdbx_strand_id
1 'polypeptide(L)'
;YNRSVHDFDFVTLDRVRKIDIEADLDVFKGYARARHLHPFILSYLELRPQNFYRTENDVDGIQFVTARGWEDLSSLIYTYEELSIKVDEDIIHQFIQHADIAKDVAAYYDLYQKYRDDYDISRILTGQAGADIYAKLFRASFDEHLSCVELLISGLHNYISDALTADNLTTEAYAFLKTYQIELKKQIQNSSDSDSAAPGSDISDTVSKVNHSNGNIAATSNTTHLDCGTPDPKSSIPTENGLYRVLLQKKAAEYEQENKAGLTSPEQKNFQLKLLELLTAWTPDSSLPPKEAFFTAKSGFDKQCQTRIDTIKKASSALENAFTFMEEAFDEGQEMVVFVTELTMDPEASQFITENGCERYFKYNKTLLVGNRRAAILKELDRDAIYSNPNEYEF
;
A
#
# COMPACT_ATOMS: atom_id res chain seq x y z
N TYR A 1 -3.78 -29.01 -12.65
CA TYR A 1 -2.67 -29.94 -12.87
C TYR A 1 -2.25 -29.87 -14.32
N ASN A 2 -1.09 -29.29 -14.59
CA ASN A 2 -0.58 -29.13 -15.94
C ASN A 2 -0.02 -30.48 -16.42
N ARG A 3 -0.74 -31.19 -17.27
CA ARG A 3 -0.31 -32.46 -17.88
C ARG A 3 0.90 -32.33 -18.83
N SER A 4 1.40 -31.12 -19.04
CA SER A 4 2.55 -30.84 -19.91
C SER A 4 3.88 -30.73 -19.17
N VAL A 5 3.91 -30.97 -17.86
CA VAL A 5 5.17 -31.03 -17.11
C VAL A 5 5.85 -32.37 -17.41
N HIS A 6 6.90 -32.33 -18.20
CA HIS A 6 7.83 -33.46 -18.31
C HIS A 6 8.43 -33.73 -16.91
N ASP A 7 8.41 -34.98 -16.49
CA ASP A 7 9.10 -35.38 -15.27
C ASP A 7 10.56 -34.97 -15.38
N PHE A 8 11.03 -34.23 -14.40
CA PHE A 8 12.45 -33.88 -14.33
C PHE A 8 13.29 -35.13 -14.16
N ASP A 9 14.39 -35.22 -14.87
CA ASP A 9 15.35 -36.28 -14.68
C ASP A 9 15.97 -36.25 -13.27
N PHE A 10 16.51 -37.36 -12.83
CA PHE A 10 17.11 -37.48 -11.50
C PHE A 10 18.21 -36.45 -11.24
N VAL A 11 19.02 -36.11 -12.25
CA VAL A 11 20.11 -35.14 -12.13
C VAL A 11 19.57 -33.72 -11.92
N THR A 12 18.43 -33.39 -12.53
CA THR A 12 17.74 -32.11 -12.33
C THR A 12 17.10 -32.06 -10.96
N LEU A 13 16.45 -33.15 -10.51
CA LEU A 13 15.82 -33.21 -9.18
C LEU A 13 16.84 -33.06 -8.04
N ASP A 14 18.08 -33.56 -8.20
CA ASP A 14 19.13 -33.38 -7.22
C ASP A 14 19.63 -31.93 -7.06
N ARG A 15 19.40 -31.10 -8.06
CA ARG A 15 19.82 -29.69 -8.10
C ARG A 15 18.73 -28.69 -7.69
N VAL A 16 17.48 -29.11 -7.60
CA VAL A 16 16.34 -28.27 -7.24
C VAL A 16 15.82 -28.63 -5.86
N ARG A 17 15.28 -27.62 -5.16
CA ARG A 17 14.55 -27.85 -3.91
C ARG A 17 13.07 -27.84 -4.22
N LYS A 18 12.38 -28.90 -3.85
CA LYS A 18 10.93 -28.96 -3.91
C LYS A 18 10.37 -28.19 -2.71
N ILE A 19 9.49 -27.26 -3.00
CA ILE A 19 8.71 -26.53 -2.00
C ILE A 19 7.24 -26.82 -2.31
N ASP A 20 6.54 -27.43 -1.37
CA ASP A 20 5.10 -27.66 -1.47
C ASP A 20 4.39 -26.40 -0.94
N ILE A 21 3.49 -25.84 -1.75
CA ILE A 21 2.70 -24.66 -1.40
C ILE A 21 1.25 -25.11 -1.30
N GLU A 22 0.64 -24.87 -0.16
CA GLU A 22 -0.77 -25.14 0.10
C GLU A 22 -1.57 -23.84 0.03
N ALA A 23 -2.85 -23.96 -0.35
CA ALA A 23 -3.75 -22.84 -0.35
C ALA A 23 -4.22 -22.57 1.10
N ASP A 24 -3.90 -21.39 1.62
CA ASP A 24 -4.23 -20.95 2.96
C ASP A 24 -5.12 -19.69 2.89
N LEU A 25 -6.32 -19.77 3.44
CA LEU A 25 -7.28 -18.67 3.40
C LEU A 25 -6.84 -17.48 4.26
N ASP A 26 -6.24 -17.71 5.43
CA ASP A 26 -5.84 -16.62 6.32
C ASP A 26 -4.68 -15.82 5.69
N VAL A 27 -3.73 -16.51 5.06
CA VAL A 27 -2.67 -15.88 4.27
C VAL A 27 -3.25 -15.11 3.09
N PHE A 28 -4.26 -15.69 2.40
CA PHE A 28 -4.95 -14.99 1.29
C PHE A 28 -5.69 -13.75 1.77
N LYS A 29 -6.37 -13.78 2.91
CA LYS A 29 -7.03 -12.61 3.48
C LYS A 29 -6.04 -11.47 3.75
N GLY A 30 -4.88 -11.77 4.35
CA GLY A 30 -3.81 -10.79 4.54
C GLY A 30 -3.32 -10.19 3.22
N TYR A 31 -3.12 -11.04 2.20
CA TYR A 31 -2.78 -10.59 0.84
C TYR A 31 -3.89 -9.73 0.24
N ALA A 32 -5.15 -10.16 0.34
CA ALA A 32 -6.31 -9.49 -0.23
C ALA A 32 -6.48 -8.07 0.34
N ARG A 33 -6.23 -7.87 1.65
CA ARG A 33 -6.25 -6.55 2.28
C ARG A 33 -5.11 -5.67 1.79
N ALA A 34 -3.88 -6.19 1.79
CA ALA A 34 -2.72 -5.46 1.29
C ALA A 34 -2.83 -5.06 -0.19
N ARG A 35 -3.62 -5.80 -0.98
CA ARG A 35 -3.88 -5.55 -2.41
C ARG A 35 -5.20 -4.84 -2.67
N HIS A 36 -5.93 -4.47 -1.61
CA HIS A 36 -7.24 -3.81 -1.70
C HIS A 36 -8.24 -4.58 -2.57
N LEU A 37 -8.32 -5.90 -2.39
CA LEU A 37 -9.34 -6.68 -3.05
C LEU A 37 -10.74 -6.23 -2.60
N HIS A 38 -11.73 -6.42 -3.47
CA HIS A 38 -13.08 -5.96 -3.19
C HIS A 38 -13.64 -6.58 -1.89
N PRO A 39 -14.19 -5.77 -0.96
CA PRO A 39 -14.63 -6.23 0.37
C PRO A 39 -15.66 -7.36 0.32
N PHE A 40 -16.49 -7.38 -0.72
CA PHE A 40 -17.44 -8.46 -0.98
C PHE A 40 -16.78 -9.85 -0.96
N ILE A 41 -15.57 -9.99 -1.52
CA ILE A 41 -14.86 -11.27 -1.61
C ILE A 41 -14.44 -11.73 -0.22
N LEU A 42 -13.92 -10.80 0.61
CA LEU A 42 -13.53 -11.10 1.99
C LEU A 42 -14.75 -11.49 2.82
N SER A 43 -15.84 -10.72 2.71
CA SER A 43 -17.11 -11.02 3.38
C SER A 43 -17.68 -12.39 2.97
N TYR A 44 -17.65 -12.73 1.69
CA TYR A 44 -18.10 -14.04 1.21
C TYR A 44 -17.24 -15.19 1.75
N LEU A 45 -15.91 -15.04 1.71
CA LEU A 45 -14.98 -16.07 2.16
C LEU A 45 -14.95 -16.23 3.68
N GLU A 46 -15.31 -15.20 4.44
CA GLU A 46 -15.53 -15.31 5.89
C GLU A 46 -16.69 -16.23 6.22
N LEU A 47 -17.78 -16.10 5.49
CA LEU A 47 -18.98 -16.94 5.65
C LEU A 47 -18.80 -18.35 5.09
N ARG A 48 -18.02 -18.49 4.01
CA ARG A 48 -17.87 -19.75 3.25
C ARG A 48 -16.40 -20.07 2.98
N PRO A 49 -15.60 -20.29 4.03
CA PRO A 49 -14.16 -20.54 3.89
C PRO A 49 -13.84 -21.77 3.03
N GLN A 50 -14.73 -22.75 3.01
CA GLN A 50 -14.60 -23.96 2.20
C GLN A 50 -14.63 -23.71 0.67
N ASN A 51 -15.13 -22.56 0.24
CA ASN A 51 -15.22 -22.18 -1.17
C ASN A 51 -13.98 -21.43 -1.67
N PHE A 52 -12.99 -21.19 -0.82
CA PHE A 52 -11.77 -20.46 -1.18
C PHE A 52 -10.95 -21.17 -2.24
N TYR A 53 -10.71 -22.45 -2.05
CA TYR A 53 -9.91 -23.27 -2.98
C TYR A 53 -10.55 -24.65 -3.15
N ARG A 54 -11.02 -24.93 -4.33
CA ARG A 54 -11.69 -26.20 -4.65
C ARG A 54 -11.38 -26.64 -6.07
N THR A 55 -11.13 -27.92 -6.26
CA THR A 55 -10.95 -28.52 -7.59
C THR A 55 -11.69 -29.84 -7.62
N GLU A 56 -12.62 -29.98 -8.55
CA GLU A 56 -13.44 -31.18 -8.73
C GLU A 56 -13.44 -31.61 -10.20
N ASN A 57 -13.52 -32.92 -10.43
CA ASN A 57 -13.71 -33.48 -11.77
C ASN A 57 -15.17 -33.85 -11.90
N ASP A 58 -15.84 -33.25 -12.87
CA ASP A 58 -17.21 -33.59 -13.24
C ASP A 58 -17.25 -34.16 -14.64
N VAL A 59 -18.45 -34.62 -15.05
CA VAL A 59 -18.72 -35.20 -16.41
C VAL A 59 -18.39 -34.19 -17.48
N ASP A 60 -18.64 -32.92 -17.25
CA ASP A 60 -18.44 -31.80 -18.17
C ASP A 60 -17.00 -31.23 -18.14
N GLY A 61 -16.13 -31.70 -17.24
CA GLY A 61 -14.75 -31.29 -17.17
C GLY A 61 -14.24 -31.00 -15.73
N ILE A 62 -13.18 -30.23 -15.65
CA ILE A 62 -12.59 -29.83 -14.35
C ILE A 62 -13.23 -28.52 -13.91
N GLN A 63 -13.92 -28.57 -12.78
CA GLN A 63 -14.43 -27.38 -12.11
C GLN A 63 -13.45 -26.96 -11.03
N PHE A 64 -13.18 -25.67 -10.92
CA PHE A 64 -12.21 -25.17 -9.93
C PHE A 64 -12.47 -23.73 -9.46
N VAL A 65 -11.99 -23.47 -8.27
CA VAL A 65 -11.86 -22.13 -7.67
C VAL A 65 -10.44 -22.00 -7.13
N THR A 66 -9.83 -20.85 -7.37
CA THR A 66 -8.46 -20.57 -6.94
C THR A 66 -8.33 -19.15 -6.40
N ALA A 67 -7.28 -18.89 -5.61
CA ALA A 67 -6.95 -17.56 -5.12
C ALA A 67 -6.87 -16.51 -6.24
N ARG A 68 -6.30 -16.88 -7.39
CA ARG A 68 -6.22 -16.00 -8.56
C ARG A 68 -7.61 -15.67 -9.14
N GLY A 69 -8.52 -16.64 -9.19
CA GLY A 69 -9.89 -16.39 -9.65
C GLY A 69 -10.60 -15.33 -8.81
N TRP A 70 -10.39 -15.33 -7.48
CA TRP A 70 -10.90 -14.31 -6.58
C TRP A 70 -10.29 -12.92 -6.82
N GLU A 71 -8.97 -12.85 -7.07
CA GLU A 71 -8.28 -11.59 -7.39
C GLU A 71 -8.76 -10.98 -8.71
N ASP A 72 -8.86 -11.82 -9.75
CA ASP A 72 -9.33 -11.39 -11.06
C ASP A 72 -10.81 -10.95 -11.01
N LEU A 73 -11.66 -11.66 -10.26
CA LEU A 73 -13.06 -11.28 -10.01
C LEU A 73 -13.16 -9.94 -9.28
N SER A 74 -12.33 -9.71 -8.27
CA SER A 74 -12.25 -8.43 -7.55
C SER A 74 -12.01 -7.27 -8.51
N SER A 75 -11.03 -7.39 -9.37
CA SER A 75 -10.66 -6.36 -10.34
C SER A 75 -11.80 -6.06 -11.32
N LEU A 76 -12.52 -7.11 -11.72
CA LEU A 76 -13.70 -6.97 -12.58
C LEU A 76 -14.84 -6.24 -11.86
N ILE A 77 -15.14 -6.62 -10.62
CA ILE A 77 -16.24 -6.00 -9.84
C ILE A 77 -16.00 -4.50 -9.70
N TYR A 78 -14.80 -4.06 -9.32
CA TYR A 78 -14.47 -2.64 -9.24
C TYR A 78 -14.69 -1.91 -10.57
N THR A 79 -14.24 -2.49 -11.68
CA THR A 79 -14.42 -1.92 -13.01
C THR A 79 -15.90 -1.81 -13.39
N TYR A 80 -16.71 -2.83 -13.06
CA TYR A 80 -18.13 -2.86 -13.36
C TYR A 80 -18.93 -1.88 -12.49
N GLU A 81 -18.55 -1.72 -11.24
CA GLU A 81 -19.14 -0.70 -10.36
C GLU A 81 -18.85 0.71 -10.87
N GLU A 82 -17.60 0.99 -11.28
CA GLU A 82 -17.21 2.28 -11.86
C GLU A 82 -18.02 2.59 -13.14
N LEU A 83 -18.24 1.58 -13.98
CA LEU A 83 -19.01 1.69 -15.22
C LEU A 83 -20.53 1.58 -15.00
N SER A 84 -20.98 1.32 -13.76
CA SER A 84 -22.38 1.02 -13.43
C SER A 84 -22.97 -0.14 -14.25
N ILE A 85 -22.16 -1.17 -14.51
CA ILE A 85 -22.57 -2.40 -15.19
C ILE A 85 -22.93 -3.44 -14.14
N LYS A 86 -24.06 -4.16 -14.36
CA LYS A 86 -24.48 -5.21 -13.44
C LYS A 86 -23.56 -6.44 -13.59
N VAL A 87 -23.09 -6.97 -12.45
CA VAL A 87 -22.41 -8.26 -12.36
C VAL A 87 -23.49 -9.33 -12.16
N ASP A 88 -23.45 -10.38 -12.95
CA ASP A 88 -24.35 -11.53 -12.88
C ASP A 88 -23.59 -12.86 -12.74
N GLU A 89 -24.33 -13.96 -12.64
CA GLU A 89 -23.79 -15.31 -12.48
C GLU A 89 -22.85 -15.71 -13.63
N ASP A 90 -23.22 -15.37 -14.88
CA ASP A 90 -22.43 -15.73 -16.06
C ASP A 90 -21.05 -15.05 -16.05
N ILE A 91 -21.01 -13.81 -15.59
CA ILE A 91 -19.76 -13.04 -15.42
C ILE A 91 -18.90 -13.63 -14.31
N ILE A 92 -19.50 -13.92 -13.16
CA ILE A 92 -18.79 -14.53 -12.02
C ILE A 92 -18.23 -15.90 -12.40
N HIS A 93 -18.99 -16.69 -13.14
CA HIS A 93 -18.57 -18.03 -13.58
C HIS A 93 -17.32 -18.02 -14.48
N GLN A 94 -17.02 -16.90 -15.15
CA GLN A 94 -15.79 -16.79 -15.95
C GLN A 94 -14.52 -16.84 -15.09
N PHE A 95 -14.60 -16.44 -13.83
CA PHE A 95 -13.48 -16.40 -12.88
C PHE A 95 -13.55 -17.53 -11.86
N ILE A 96 -14.75 -17.84 -11.40
CA ILE A 96 -15.05 -18.93 -10.46
C ILE A 96 -15.61 -20.09 -11.28
N GLN A 97 -14.72 -20.90 -11.84
CA GLN A 97 -15.06 -21.99 -12.77
C GLN A 97 -15.60 -23.25 -12.05
N HIS A 98 -16.48 -23.02 -11.08
CA HIS A 98 -17.25 -24.04 -10.36
C HIS A 98 -18.69 -23.56 -10.30
N ALA A 99 -19.58 -24.21 -11.03
CA ALA A 99 -20.95 -23.73 -11.27
C ALA A 99 -21.72 -23.46 -9.96
N ASP A 100 -21.72 -24.39 -9.02
CA ASP A 100 -22.45 -24.23 -7.75
C ASP A 100 -21.90 -23.09 -6.91
N ILE A 101 -20.56 -22.92 -6.90
CA ILE A 101 -19.93 -21.83 -6.16
C ILE A 101 -20.20 -20.49 -6.85
N ALA A 102 -20.10 -20.41 -8.17
CA ALA A 102 -20.39 -19.19 -8.92
C ALA A 102 -21.82 -18.70 -8.69
N LYS A 103 -22.78 -19.63 -8.67
CA LYS A 103 -24.17 -19.33 -8.34
C LYS A 103 -24.37 -18.82 -6.91
N ASP A 104 -23.72 -19.45 -5.92
CA ASP A 104 -23.77 -19.02 -4.52
C ASP A 104 -23.11 -17.63 -4.36
N VAL A 105 -21.98 -17.38 -5.02
CA VAL A 105 -21.30 -16.09 -5.07
C VAL A 105 -22.20 -15.01 -5.68
N ALA A 106 -22.88 -15.30 -6.78
CA ALA A 106 -23.79 -14.35 -7.42
C ALA A 106 -24.97 -13.98 -6.52
N ALA A 107 -25.59 -14.98 -5.88
CA ALA A 107 -26.68 -14.74 -4.95
C ALA A 107 -26.24 -13.90 -3.74
N TYR A 108 -25.03 -14.17 -3.21
CA TYR A 108 -24.48 -13.38 -2.12
C TYR A 108 -24.10 -11.97 -2.56
N TYR A 109 -23.60 -11.78 -3.79
CA TYR A 109 -23.29 -10.45 -4.33
C TYR A 109 -24.53 -9.55 -4.43
N ASP A 110 -25.66 -10.09 -4.89
CA ASP A 110 -26.93 -9.34 -4.92
C ASP A 110 -27.37 -8.92 -3.50
N LEU A 111 -27.17 -9.77 -2.48
CA LEU A 111 -27.43 -9.44 -1.07
C LEU A 111 -26.46 -8.38 -0.54
N TYR A 112 -25.17 -8.52 -0.81
CA TYR A 112 -24.15 -7.58 -0.41
C TYR A 112 -24.41 -6.17 -0.95
N GLN A 113 -24.80 -6.06 -2.22
CA GLN A 113 -25.17 -4.78 -2.82
C GLN A 113 -26.37 -4.15 -2.10
N LYS A 114 -27.37 -4.95 -1.75
CA LYS A 114 -28.52 -4.48 -0.95
C LYS A 114 -28.08 -4.00 0.43
N TYR A 115 -27.21 -4.73 1.11
CA TYR A 115 -26.71 -4.32 2.43
C TYR A 115 -25.90 -3.03 2.36
N ARG A 116 -25.08 -2.86 1.31
CA ARG A 116 -24.34 -1.62 1.06
C ARG A 116 -25.28 -0.41 0.92
N ASP A 117 -26.41 -0.58 0.24
CA ASP A 117 -27.40 0.46 0.06
C ASP A 117 -28.23 0.72 1.35
N ASP A 118 -28.46 -0.34 2.15
CA ASP A 118 -29.24 -0.28 3.39
C ASP A 118 -28.48 0.34 4.57
N TYR A 119 -27.16 0.14 4.64
CA TYR A 119 -26.28 0.64 5.69
C TYR A 119 -25.40 1.77 5.17
N ASP A 120 -25.72 3.00 5.54
CA ASP A 120 -24.91 4.19 5.19
C ASP A 120 -23.64 4.21 6.06
N ILE A 121 -22.61 3.50 5.61
CA ILE A 121 -21.31 3.37 6.30
C ILE A 121 -20.67 4.73 6.54
N SER A 122 -20.87 5.67 5.63
CA SER A 122 -20.33 7.04 5.78
C SER A 122 -20.96 7.74 7.00
N ARG A 123 -22.26 7.57 7.25
CA ARG A 123 -22.91 8.10 8.45
C ARG A 123 -22.38 7.45 9.72
N ILE A 124 -22.10 6.14 9.70
CA ILE A 124 -21.53 5.43 10.84
C ILE A 124 -20.13 5.99 11.15
N LEU A 125 -19.26 6.07 10.16
CA LEU A 125 -17.88 6.53 10.32
C LEU A 125 -17.77 8.03 10.68
N THR A 126 -18.79 8.83 10.35
CA THR A 126 -18.86 10.24 10.78
C THR A 126 -19.56 10.44 12.12
N GLY A 127 -19.93 9.36 12.83
CA GLY A 127 -20.59 9.42 14.13
C GLY A 127 -22.08 9.84 14.06
N GLN A 128 -22.73 9.62 12.92
CA GLN A 128 -24.12 9.97 12.67
C GLN A 128 -25.01 8.73 12.47
N ALA A 129 -24.61 7.59 13.04
CA ALA A 129 -25.41 6.38 13.02
C ALA A 129 -26.79 6.66 13.67
N GLY A 130 -27.86 6.47 12.92
CA GLY A 130 -29.21 6.71 13.39
C GLY A 130 -29.85 5.44 13.99
N ALA A 131 -30.90 5.62 14.79
CA ALA A 131 -31.66 4.52 15.37
C ALA A 131 -32.25 3.57 14.30
N ASP A 132 -32.41 4.03 13.08
CA ASP A 132 -32.84 3.26 11.90
C ASP A 132 -31.87 2.15 11.55
N ILE A 133 -30.56 2.42 11.61
CA ILE A 133 -29.49 1.43 11.33
C ILE A 133 -29.49 0.35 12.40
N TYR A 134 -29.50 0.72 13.69
CA TYR A 134 -29.54 -0.24 14.81
C TYR A 134 -30.80 -1.12 14.78
N ALA A 135 -31.96 -0.54 14.44
CA ALA A 135 -33.21 -1.29 14.33
C ALA A 135 -33.21 -2.30 13.18
N LYS A 136 -32.51 -2.00 12.08
CA LYS A 136 -32.28 -2.96 10.99
C LYS A 136 -31.37 -4.09 11.46
N LEU A 137 -30.21 -3.77 12.03
CA LEU A 137 -29.25 -4.77 12.52
C LEU A 137 -29.84 -5.70 13.57
N PHE A 138 -30.66 -5.19 14.48
CA PHE A 138 -31.31 -6.03 15.49
C PHE A 138 -32.18 -7.16 14.92
N ARG A 139 -32.65 -7.01 13.67
CA ARG A 139 -33.47 -8.00 12.96
C ARG A 139 -32.71 -8.76 11.89
N ALA A 140 -31.48 -8.37 11.65
CA ALA A 140 -30.65 -8.92 10.60
C ALA A 140 -30.14 -10.33 10.96
N SER A 141 -29.79 -11.09 9.94
CA SER A 141 -29.11 -12.37 10.10
C SER A 141 -27.62 -12.15 10.42
N PHE A 142 -26.97 -13.17 10.93
CA PHE A 142 -25.53 -13.15 11.20
C PHE A 142 -24.72 -12.86 9.92
N ASP A 143 -25.16 -13.38 8.76
CA ASP A 143 -24.53 -13.11 7.45
C ASP A 143 -24.59 -11.60 7.09
N GLU A 144 -25.70 -10.96 7.41
CA GLU A 144 -25.89 -9.53 7.21
C GLU A 144 -25.02 -8.70 8.18
N HIS A 145 -24.88 -9.15 9.46
CA HIS A 145 -23.96 -8.54 10.41
C HIS A 145 -22.53 -8.56 9.91
N LEU A 146 -22.05 -9.71 9.44
CA LEU A 146 -20.68 -9.82 8.90
C LEU A 146 -20.48 -8.96 7.66
N SER A 147 -21.47 -8.89 6.78
CA SER A 147 -21.42 -7.99 5.60
C SER A 147 -21.33 -6.52 6.03
N CYS A 148 -22.08 -6.11 7.06
CA CYS A 148 -22.01 -4.77 7.61
C CYS A 148 -20.64 -4.46 8.22
N VAL A 149 -20.05 -5.41 8.96
CA VAL A 149 -18.70 -5.31 9.54
C VAL A 149 -17.65 -5.15 8.45
N GLU A 150 -17.69 -5.96 7.39
CA GLU A 150 -16.74 -5.85 6.27
C GLU A 150 -16.89 -4.53 5.49
N LEU A 151 -18.12 -4.07 5.29
CA LEU A 151 -18.37 -2.75 4.71
C LEU A 151 -17.79 -1.64 5.60
N LEU A 152 -17.94 -1.75 6.92
CA LEU A 152 -17.41 -0.79 7.89
C LEU A 152 -15.89 -0.75 7.86
N ILE A 153 -15.23 -1.92 7.83
CA ILE A 153 -13.77 -2.04 7.71
C ILE A 153 -13.28 -1.42 6.41
N SER A 154 -13.92 -1.73 5.29
CA SER A 154 -13.57 -1.17 4.00
C SER A 154 -13.73 0.36 3.95
N GLY A 155 -14.82 0.88 4.49
CA GLY A 155 -15.01 2.32 4.62
C GLY A 155 -13.94 2.98 5.50
N LEU A 156 -13.61 2.36 6.63
CA LEU A 156 -12.57 2.83 7.55
C LEU A 156 -11.18 2.79 6.90
N HIS A 157 -10.87 1.73 6.14
CA HIS A 157 -9.63 1.59 5.41
C HIS A 157 -9.36 2.78 4.47
N ASN A 158 -10.39 3.30 3.78
CA ASN A 158 -10.22 4.47 2.92
C ASN A 158 -9.75 5.71 3.71
N TYR A 159 -10.30 5.97 4.90
CA TYR A 159 -9.86 7.08 5.77
C TYR A 159 -8.41 6.89 6.24
N ILE A 160 -8.03 5.66 6.57
CA ILE A 160 -6.68 5.31 7.02
C ILE A 160 -5.68 5.45 5.88
N SER A 161 -5.98 4.93 4.71
CA SER A 161 -5.13 5.01 3.52
C SER A 161 -4.90 6.45 3.07
N ASP A 162 -5.95 7.29 3.12
CA ASP A 162 -5.83 8.73 2.85
C ASP A 162 -4.88 9.41 3.87
N ALA A 163 -4.98 9.05 5.16
CA ALA A 163 -4.12 9.60 6.20
C ALA A 163 -2.65 9.17 6.03
N LEU A 164 -2.39 7.90 5.77
CA LEU A 164 -1.06 7.37 5.52
C LEU A 164 -0.45 7.95 4.22
N THR A 165 -1.27 8.09 3.18
CA THR A 165 -0.84 8.74 1.93
C THR A 165 -0.42 10.20 2.19
N ALA A 166 -1.23 10.96 2.95
CA ALA A 166 -0.91 12.34 3.30
C ALA A 166 0.36 12.44 4.16
N ASP A 167 0.57 11.49 5.07
CA ASP A 167 1.79 11.39 5.90
C ASP A 167 3.03 11.12 5.05
N ASN A 168 2.98 10.13 4.17
CA ASN A 168 4.06 9.77 3.27
C ASN A 168 4.40 10.92 2.30
N LEU A 169 3.38 11.58 1.71
CA LEU A 169 3.57 12.75 0.85
C LEU A 169 4.25 13.90 1.61
N THR A 170 3.85 14.13 2.85
CA THR A 170 4.45 15.19 3.69
C THR A 170 5.91 14.88 4.02
N THR A 171 6.22 13.63 4.33
CA THR A 171 7.59 13.17 4.63
C THR A 171 8.51 13.31 3.42
N GLU A 172 8.08 12.86 2.25
CA GLU A 172 8.84 12.97 1.01
C GLU A 172 9.01 14.43 0.56
N ALA A 173 7.95 15.23 0.68
CA ALA A 173 8.01 16.66 0.39
C ALA A 173 8.94 17.41 1.33
N TYR A 174 8.98 17.04 2.61
CA TYR A 174 9.94 17.58 3.56
C TYR A 174 11.39 17.27 3.16
N ALA A 175 11.68 16.03 2.78
CA ALA A 175 13.00 15.61 2.33
C ALA A 175 13.44 16.42 1.09
N PHE A 176 12.52 16.62 0.14
CA PHE A 176 12.77 17.44 -1.04
C PHE A 176 13.08 18.91 -0.68
N LEU A 177 12.25 19.54 0.15
CA LEU A 177 12.47 20.94 0.58
C LEU A 177 13.73 21.12 1.40
N LYS A 178 14.10 20.14 2.22
CA LYS A 178 15.37 20.13 2.95
C LYS A 178 16.57 20.12 2.00
N THR A 179 16.51 19.29 0.97
CA THR A 179 17.53 19.26 -0.08
C THR A 179 17.60 20.60 -0.82
N TYR A 180 16.46 21.15 -1.19
CA TYR A 180 16.38 22.47 -1.83
C TYR A 180 17.00 23.57 -0.93
N GLN A 181 16.71 23.58 0.36
CA GLN A 181 17.27 24.54 1.31
C GLN A 181 18.80 24.43 1.42
N ILE A 182 19.33 23.21 1.46
CA ILE A 182 20.77 22.97 1.57
C ILE A 182 21.50 23.48 0.30
N GLU A 183 20.99 23.12 -0.88
CA GLU A 183 21.60 23.55 -2.14
C GLU A 183 21.49 25.06 -2.36
N LEU A 184 20.37 25.67 -1.94
CA LEU A 184 20.18 27.11 -1.98
C LEU A 184 21.20 27.85 -1.08
N LYS A 185 21.46 27.35 0.13
CA LYS A 185 22.48 27.92 1.02
C LYS A 185 23.89 27.82 0.43
N LYS A 186 24.24 26.71 -0.23
CA LYS A 186 25.54 26.55 -0.91
C LYS A 186 25.70 27.56 -2.04
N GLN A 187 24.67 27.80 -2.85
CA GLN A 187 24.70 28.78 -3.91
C GLN A 187 24.93 30.20 -3.37
N ILE A 188 24.22 30.60 -2.32
CA ILE A 188 24.37 31.93 -1.69
C ILE A 188 25.77 32.12 -1.12
N GLN A 189 26.38 31.08 -0.50
CA GLN A 189 27.76 31.15 0.01
C GLN A 189 28.77 31.30 -1.13
N ASN A 190 28.65 30.52 -2.19
CA ASN A 190 29.56 30.60 -3.34
C ASN A 190 29.45 31.95 -4.06
N SER A 191 28.28 32.59 -4.09
CA SER A 191 28.09 33.94 -4.67
C SER A 191 28.73 35.02 -3.80
N SER A 192 28.73 34.87 -2.47
CA SER A 192 29.37 35.85 -1.57
C SER A 192 30.89 35.77 -1.55
N ASP A 193 31.46 34.58 -1.82
CA ASP A 193 32.92 34.38 -1.91
C ASP A 193 33.50 34.87 -3.24
N SER A 194 32.69 34.96 -4.31
CA SER A 194 33.08 35.49 -5.62
C SER A 194 33.09 37.02 -5.67
N ASP A 195 32.32 37.71 -4.84
CA ASP A 195 32.26 39.16 -4.76
C ASP A 195 33.41 39.78 -3.88
N SER A 196 34.14 38.93 -3.12
CA SER A 196 35.26 39.37 -2.29
C SER A 196 36.63 39.39 -2.99
N ALA A 197 36.71 39.01 -4.27
CA ALA A 197 37.91 39.06 -5.11
C ALA A 197 37.88 40.29 -6.02
N ALA A 198 38.06 41.49 -5.45
CA ALA A 198 38.40 42.66 -6.24
C ALA A 198 39.88 42.62 -6.60
N PRO A 199 40.30 42.99 -7.86
CA PRO A 199 41.67 42.90 -8.28
C PRO A 199 42.51 44.08 -7.72
N GLY A 200 43.34 43.77 -6.74
CA GLY A 200 44.46 44.64 -6.35
C GLY A 200 45.66 44.33 -7.22
N SER A 201 46.05 45.35 -7.98
CA SER A 201 47.21 45.43 -8.83
C SER A 201 48.54 45.15 -8.13
N ASP A 202 49.44 44.59 -8.88
CA ASP A 202 50.84 44.88 -9.08
C ASP A 202 51.88 43.80 -8.77
N ILE A 203 52.48 43.38 -9.87
CA ILE A 203 53.92 43.34 -10.26
C ILE A 203 54.87 42.43 -9.49
N SER A 204 55.46 41.64 -10.34
CA SER A 204 56.88 41.25 -10.47
C SER A 204 57.42 40.04 -9.70
N ASP A 205 58.06 39.33 -10.55
CA ASP A 205 59.37 38.67 -10.53
C ASP A 205 59.51 37.21 -10.04
N THR A 206 59.73 36.45 -11.09
CA THR A 206 60.88 35.55 -11.35
C THR A 206 61.18 34.35 -10.45
N VAL A 207 61.48 33.34 -11.21
CA VAL A 207 62.53 32.31 -11.07
C VAL A 207 62.15 30.91 -10.58
N SER A 208 62.07 30.10 -11.58
CA SER A 208 62.84 28.86 -11.82
C SER A 208 62.74 27.61 -10.98
N LYS A 209 62.64 26.60 -11.77
CA LYS A 209 63.26 25.23 -11.74
C LYS A 209 62.47 24.15 -10.99
N VAL A 210 62.26 23.10 -11.59
CA VAL A 210 62.86 22.08 -12.45
C VAL A 210 62.51 20.69 -11.96
N ASN A 211 62.00 19.87 -12.88
CA ASN A 211 62.22 18.42 -13.09
C ASN A 211 61.78 17.42 -11.97
N HIS A 212 61.33 16.30 -12.27
CA HIS A 212 61.52 15.20 -13.26
C HIS A 212 60.35 14.21 -13.08
N SER A 213 59.83 13.59 -13.98
CA SER A 213 60.09 12.73 -15.14
C SER A 213 59.54 11.31 -14.92
N ASN A 214 59.02 10.81 -16.00
CA ASN A 214 58.90 9.42 -16.47
C ASN A 214 57.67 8.62 -15.97
N GLY A 215 57.00 7.91 -16.82
CA GLY A 215 57.24 7.50 -18.21
C GLY A 215 56.05 6.73 -18.75
N ASN A 216 55.88 6.89 -19.99
CA ASN A 216 55.42 6.00 -21.05
C ASN A 216 54.85 4.63 -20.72
N ILE A 217 53.78 4.26 -21.38
CA ILE A 217 53.88 3.45 -22.63
C ILE A 217 52.53 3.49 -23.38
N ALA A 218 52.70 3.63 -24.70
CA ALA A 218 51.75 3.76 -25.79
C ALA A 218 51.13 2.41 -26.24
N ALA A 219 50.01 2.51 -26.93
CA ALA A 219 49.78 1.99 -28.30
C ALA A 219 48.32 2.17 -28.67
N THR A 220 48.03 3.02 -29.58
CA THR A 220 47.60 2.86 -31.02
C THR A 220 46.42 1.91 -31.19
N SER A 221 45.36 2.15 -31.89
CA SER A 221 45.14 2.97 -33.11
C SER A 221 43.67 2.94 -33.53
N ASN A 222 43.30 4.00 -34.26
CA ASN A 222 42.41 4.09 -35.43
C ASN A 222 40.87 4.14 -35.23
N THR A 223 40.38 5.34 -35.35
CA THR A 223 39.59 5.95 -36.49
C THR A 223 38.26 5.28 -36.82
N THR A 224 37.20 6.00 -36.59
CA THR A 224 36.40 6.59 -37.68
C THR A 224 35.47 7.70 -37.14
N HIS A 225 35.49 8.82 -37.82
CA HIS A 225 34.61 9.97 -37.70
C HIS A 225 33.13 9.59 -37.81
N LEU A 226 32.33 10.09 -36.90
CA LEU A 226 31.01 10.63 -37.20
C LEU A 226 30.74 11.78 -36.23
N ASP A 227 30.77 12.95 -36.83
CA ASP A 227 30.46 14.24 -36.26
C ASP A 227 28.99 14.25 -35.79
N CYS A 228 28.78 14.40 -34.53
CA CYS A 228 27.49 14.80 -33.96
C CYS A 228 27.79 15.73 -32.80
N GLY A 229 27.54 17.00 -33.03
CA GLY A 229 27.83 18.11 -32.15
C GLY A 229 27.33 17.87 -30.71
N THR A 230 28.30 17.72 -29.82
CA THR A 230 28.09 17.89 -28.38
C THR A 230 27.97 19.39 -28.11
N PRO A 231 26.91 19.85 -27.44
CA PRO A 231 26.89 21.19 -26.89
C PRO A 231 27.94 21.27 -25.78
N ASP A 232 28.79 22.27 -25.82
CA ASP A 232 29.79 22.63 -24.83
C ASP A 232 29.20 22.63 -23.41
N PRO A 233 29.83 21.98 -22.40
CA PRO A 233 29.41 22.05 -21.03
C PRO A 233 29.95 23.30 -20.31
N LYS A 234 30.05 24.44 -21.00
CA LYS A 234 30.44 25.70 -20.38
C LYS A 234 29.55 26.82 -20.87
N SER A 235 28.39 26.93 -20.29
CA SER A 235 27.68 28.17 -19.95
C SER A 235 26.20 27.89 -19.69
N SER A 236 25.86 27.75 -18.45
CA SER A 236 24.76 28.45 -17.80
C SER A 236 24.82 28.03 -16.32
N ILE A 237 25.38 28.90 -15.54
CA ILE A 237 25.06 28.97 -14.10
C ILE A 237 23.53 28.99 -14.08
N PRO A 238 22.84 28.00 -13.47
CA PRO A 238 21.39 28.08 -13.32
C PRO A 238 21.11 29.38 -12.57
N THR A 239 20.35 30.27 -13.16
CA THR A 239 19.81 31.44 -12.45
C THR A 239 19.30 30.94 -11.13
N GLU A 240 19.60 31.60 -10.01
CA GLU A 240 19.34 31.18 -8.63
C GLU A 240 17.93 30.62 -8.41
N ASN A 241 16.97 31.02 -9.24
CA ASN A 241 15.57 30.62 -9.24
C ASN A 241 15.27 29.34 -10.08
N GLY A 242 16.24 28.82 -10.82
CA GLY A 242 16.11 27.55 -11.57
C GLY A 242 16.37 26.31 -10.72
N LEU A 243 16.99 26.46 -9.54
CA LEU A 243 17.39 25.32 -8.71
C LEU A 243 16.24 24.40 -8.31
N TYR A 244 15.09 24.95 -7.91
CA TYR A 244 13.90 24.16 -7.56
C TYR A 244 13.47 23.29 -8.74
N ARG A 245 13.39 23.84 -9.93
CA ARG A 245 13.01 23.12 -11.15
C ARG A 245 14.01 22.04 -11.53
N VAL A 246 15.32 22.32 -11.36
CA VAL A 246 16.39 21.33 -11.60
C VAL A 246 16.27 20.15 -10.65
N LEU A 247 16.02 20.39 -9.36
CA LEU A 247 15.81 19.33 -8.39
C LEU A 247 14.53 18.54 -8.65
N LEU A 248 13.45 19.21 -9.06
CA LEU A 248 12.20 18.56 -9.43
C LEU A 248 12.37 17.67 -10.67
N GLN A 249 13.05 18.16 -11.71
CA GLN A 249 13.37 17.38 -12.91
C GLN A 249 14.25 16.17 -12.58
N LYS A 250 15.23 16.35 -11.69
CA LYS A 250 16.06 15.23 -11.22
C LYS A 250 15.23 14.15 -10.53
N LYS A 251 14.35 14.54 -9.61
CA LYS A 251 13.45 13.59 -8.93
C LYS A 251 12.49 12.89 -9.91
N ALA A 252 11.96 13.62 -10.89
CA ALA A 252 11.12 13.02 -11.92
C ALA A 252 11.89 12.02 -12.80
N ALA A 253 13.15 12.32 -13.16
CA ALA A 253 13.99 11.41 -13.92
C ALA A 253 14.38 10.15 -13.13
N GLU A 254 14.62 10.27 -11.82
CA GLU A 254 14.84 9.13 -10.93
C GLU A 254 13.63 8.19 -10.93
N TYR A 255 12.43 8.71 -10.78
CA TYR A 255 11.18 7.92 -10.83
C TYR A 255 10.93 7.29 -12.20
N GLU A 256 11.26 8.00 -13.30
CA GLU A 256 11.15 7.44 -14.64
C GLU A 256 12.11 6.26 -14.86
N GLN A 257 13.31 6.32 -14.29
CA GLN A 257 14.27 5.21 -14.34
C GLN A 257 13.79 4.00 -13.53
N GLU A 258 13.29 4.21 -12.31
CA GLU A 258 12.70 3.15 -11.48
C GLU A 258 11.52 2.47 -12.18
N ASN A 259 10.65 3.26 -12.79
CA ASN A 259 9.48 2.77 -13.53
C ASN A 259 9.88 1.97 -14.79
N LYS A 260 10.92 2.41 -15.53
CA LYS A 260 11.45 1.67 -16.68
C LYS A 260 12.14 0.37 -16.29
N ALA A 261 12.76 0.35 -15.12
CA ALA A 261 13.38 -0.87 -14.58
C ALA A 261 12.35 -1.91 -14.09
N GLY A 262 11.06 -1.58 -14.07
CA GLY A 262 9.99 -2.48 -13.62
C GLY A 262 10.01 -2.77 -12.11
N LEU A 263 10.68 -1.93 -11.33
CA LEU A 263 10.86 -2.10 -9.89
C LEU A 263 9.70 -1.50 -9.05
N THR A 264 8.75 -0.81 -9.70
CA THR A 264 7.69 -0.05 -9.03
C THR A 264 6.32 -0.70 -9.23
N SER A 265 5.57 -0.82 -8.14
CA SER A 265 4.17 -1.26 -8.19
C SER A 265 3.25 -0.15 -8.76
N PRO A 266 2.01 -0.48 -9.19
CA PRO A 266 1.04 0.53 -9.62
C PRO A 266 0.76 1.60 -8.55
N GLU A 267 0.67 1.18 -7.28
CA GLU A 267 0.43 2.06 -6.14
C GLU A 267 1.61 3.04 -5.95
N GLN A 268 2.84 2.53 -6.04
CA GLN A 268 4.06 3.36 -5.98
C GLN A 268 4.10 4.38 -7.12
N LYS A 269 3.70 3.99 -8.34
CA LYS A 269 3.61 4.93 -9.47
C LYS A 269 2.60 6.04 -9.22
N ASN A 270 1.42 5.69 -8.70
CA ASN A 270 0.39 6.66 -8.34
C ASN A 270 0.89 7.62 -7.25
N PHE A 271 1.57 7.11 -6.24
CA PHE A 271 2.19 7.93 -5.20
C PHE A 271 3.24 8.89 -5.76
N GLN A 272 4.15 8.39 -6.63
CA GLN A 272 5.18 9.20 -7.30
C GLN A 272 4.55 10.33 -8.13
N LEU A 273 3.47 10.04 -8.86
CA LEU A 273 2.73 11.04 -9.64
C LEU A 273 2.11 12.11 -8.73
N LYS A 274 1.40 11.72 -7.67
CA LYS A 274 0.82 12.63 -6.68
C LYS A 274 1.88 13.54 -6.05
N LEU A 275 3.04 12.99 -5.70
CA LEU A 275 4.14 13.77 -5.12
C LEU A 275 4.71 14.77 -6.13
N LEU A 276 4.92 14.38 -7.40
CA LEU A 276 5.41 15.29 -8.43
C LEU A 276 4.40 16.42 -8.72
N GLU A 277 3.11 16.11 -8.76
CA GLU A 277 2.05 17.12 -8.89
C GLU A 277 2.09 18.13 -7.73
N LEU A 278 2.19 17.63 -6.50
CA LEU A 278 2.27 18.44 -5.28
C LEU A 278 3.48 19.37 -5.33
N LEU A 279 4.67 18.84 -5.60
CA LEU A 279 5.89 19.62 -5.70
C LEU A 279 5.87 20.62 -6.87
N THR A 280 5.25 20.24 -7.99
CA THR A 280 5.07 21.14 -9.15
C THR A 280 4.18 22.33 -8.80
N ALA A 281 3.12 22.11 -8.05
CA ALA A 281 2.22 23.17 -7.59
C ALA A 281 2.91 24.19 -6.66
N TRP A 282 4.03 23.82 -6.02
CA TRP A 282 4.81 24.71 -5.15
C TRP A 282 5.98 25.37 -5.86
N THR A 283 6.14 25.16 -7.16
CA THR A 283 7.25 25.73 -7.93
C THR A 283 7.24 27.25 -7.85
N PRO A 284 8.30 27.89 -7.32
CA PRO A 284 8.37 29.33 -7.22
C PRO A 284 8.50 30.00 -8.59
N ASP A 285 8.07 31.24 -8.70
CA ASP A 285 8.32 32.05 -9.90
C ASP A 285 9.83 32.31 -10.04
N SER A 286 10.32 32.22 -11.27
CA SER A 286 11.73 32.42 -11.61
C SER A 286 12.25 33.84 -11.34
N SER A 287 11.35 34.82 -11.17
CA SER A 287 11.67 36.22 -10.90
C SER A 287 11.92 36.52 -9.42
N LEU A 288 11.56 35.61 -8.52
CA LEU A 288 11.63 35.82 -7.07
C LEU A 288 13.07 35.72 -6.55
N PRO A 289 13.46 36.51 -5.55
CA PRO A 289 14.71 36.33 -4.82
C PRO A 289 14.77 34.97 -4.13
N PRO A 290 15.97 34.38 -3.89
CA PRO A 290 16.09 33.03 -3.32
C PRO A 290 15.34 32.81 -2.03
N LYS A 291 15.32 33.80 -1.12
CA LYS A 291 14.61 33.72 0.14
C LYS A 291 13.08 33.69 -0.03
N GLU A 292 12.56 34.49 -0.94
CA GLU A 292 11.13 34.54 -1.25
C GLU A 292 10.68 33.28 -1.99
N ALA A 293 11.50 32.79 -2.94
CA ALA A 293 11.27 31.54 -3.62
C ALA A 293 11.18 30.36 -2.65
N PHE A 294 12.09 30.28 -1.68
CA PHE A 294 12.00 29.26 -0.62
C PHE A 294 10.75 29.43 0.23
N PHE A 295 10.38 30.65 0.59
CA PHE A 295 9.19 30.91 1.40
C PHE A 295 7.92 30.50 0.66
N THR A 296 7.83 30.72 -0.65
CA THR A 296 6.71 30.27 -1.49
C THR A 296 6.55 28.75 -1.45
N ALA A 297 7.65 28.02 -1.70
CA ALA A 297 7.63 26.55 -1.63
C ALA A 297 7.28 26.05 -0.22
N LYS A 298 7.83 26.69 0.82
CA LYS A 298 7.50 26.37 2.22
C LYS A 298 6.02 26.61 2.54
N SER A 299 5.40 27.67 2.02
CA SER A 299 3.97 27.92 2.23
C SER A 299 3.10 26.81 1.66
N GLY A 300 3.49 26.22 0.51
CA GLY A 300 2.85 25.02 -0.04
C GLY A 300 2.98 23.82 0.90
N PHE A 301 4.17 23.62 1.44
CA PHE A 301 4.41 22.55 2.41
C PHE A 301 3.62 22.74 3.72
N ASP A 302 3.51 23.96 4.23
CA ASP A 302 2.72 24.25 5.44
C ASP A 302 1.23 23.88 5.24
N LYS A 303 0.69 24.09 4.03
CA LYS A 303 -0.67 23.64 3.67
C LYS A 303 -0.77 22.11 3.64
N GLN A 304 0.25 21.44 3.11
CA GLN A 304 0.29 19.97 3.11
C GLN A 304 0.36 19.40 4.53
N CYS A 305 1.12 20.02 5.43
CA CYS A 305 1.12 19.67 6.85
C CYS A 305 -0.27 19.79 7.48
N GLN A 306 -1.04 20.82 7.12
CA GLN A 306 -2.41 20.96 7.60
C GLN A 306 -3.31 19.85 7.03
N THR A 307 -3.22 19.56 5.75
CA THR A 307 -3.94 18.43 5.12
C THR A 307 -3.63 17.10 5.83
N ARG A 308 -2.36 16.82 6.11
CA ARG A 308 -1.93 15.66 6.89
C ARG A 308 -2.62 15.59 8.26
N ILE A 309 -2.60 16.69 9.01
CA ILE A 309 -3.24 16.77 10.33
C ILE A 309 -4.75 16.50 10.23
N ASP A 310 -5.40 17.07 9.24
CA ASP A 310 -6.86 16.95 9.06
C ASP A 310 -7.25 15.53 8.62
N THR A 311 -6.47 14.86 7.76
CA THR A 311 -6.72 13.47 7.36
C THR A 311 -6.49 12.50 8.52
N ILE A 312 -5.42 12.67 9.31
CA ILE A 312 -5.17 11.86 10.51
C ILE A 312 -6.31 12.01 11.52
N LYS A 313 -6.77 13.24 11.78
CA LYS A 313 -7.90 13.47 12.68
C LYS A 313 -9.19 12.82 12.19
N LYS A 314 -9.47 12.90 10.89
CA LYS A 314 -10.64 12.24 10.28
C LYS A 314 -10.57 10.73 10.43
N ALA A 315 -9.42 10.12 10.13
CA ALA A 315 -9.22 8.68 10.27
C ALA A 315 -9.33 8.22 11.73
N SER A 316 -8.71 8.94 12.68
CA SER A 316 -8.83 8.65 14.11
C SER A 316 -10.28 8.76 14.60
N SER A 317 -11.01 9.81 14.18
CA SER A 317 -12.43 9.96 14.53
C SER A 317 -13.29 8.87 13.91
N ALA A 318 -13.04 8.47 12.66
CA ALA A 318 -13.75 7.39 12.00
C ALA A 318 -13.51 6.04 12.71
N LEU A 319 -12.28 5.77 13.14
CA LEU A 319 -11.93 4.57 13.92
C LEU A 319 -12.67 4.53 15.27
N GLU A 320 -12.70 5.64 16.01
CA GLU A 320 -13.42 5.73 17.28
C GLU A 320 -14.94 5.59 17.08
N ASN A 321 -15.50 6.18 16.02
CA ASN A 321 -16.92 6.04 15.68
C ASN A 321 -17.26 4.61 15.27
N ALA A 322 -16.37 3.92 14.55
CA ALA A 322 -16.53 2.51 14.20
C ALA A 322 -16.58 1.65 15.47
N PHE A 323 -15.68 1.84 16.44
CA PHE A 323 -15.74 1.13 17.72
C PHE A 323 -17.00 1.45 18.49
N THR A 324 -17.44 2.71 18.53
CA THR A 324 -18.72 3.08 19.19
C THR A 324 -19.89 2.33 18.56
N PHE A 325 -19.96 2.32 17.24
CA PHE A 325 -20.98 1.59 16.51
C PHE A 325 -20.96 0.08 16.82
N MET A 326 -19.78 -0.53 16.78
CA MET A 326 -19.59 -1.95 17.07
C MET A 326 -20.01 -2.31 18.50
N GLU A 327 -19.66 -1.48 19.49
CA GLU A 327 -20.07 -1.66 20.89
C GLU A 327 -21.57 -1.52 21.06
N GLU A 328 -22.22 -0.56 20.42
CA GLU A 328 -23.67 -0.33 20.53
C GLU A 328 -24.51 -1.36 19.76
N ALA A 329 -24.00 -1.85 18.62
CA ALA A 329 -24.73 -2.79 17.75
C ALA A 329 -24.54 -4.25 18.16
N PHE A 330 -23.35 -4.64 18.60
CA PHE A 330 -22.93 -6.04 18.76
C PHE A 330 -22.33 -6.37 20.14
N ASP A 331 -22.13 -5.35 20.98
CA ASP A 331 -21.48 -5.50 22.28
C ASP A 331 -20.10 -6.21 22.16
N GLU A 332 -19.82 -7.20 22.99
CA GLU A 332 -18.63 -8.05 22.91
C GLU A 332 -18.90 -9.36 22.13
N GLY A 333 -19.73 -9.29 21.10
CA GLY A 333 -20.12 -10.42 20.25
C GLY A 333 -19.02 -10.91 19.31
N GLN A 334 -19.36 -11.93 18.52
CA GLN A 334 -18.46 -12.52 17.54
C GLN A 334 -18.07 -11.50 16.44
N GLU A 335 -18.98 -10.59 16.12
CA GLU A 335 -18.77 -9.51 15.17
C GLU A 335 -17.63 -8.58 15.61
N MET A 336 -17.53 -8.27 16.92
CA MET A 336 -16.41 -7.49 17.46
C MET A 336 -15.08 -8.23 17.34
N VAL A 337 -15.10 -9.55 17.54
CA VAL A 337 -13.91 -10.40 17.35
C VAL A 337 -13.42 -10.33 15.90
N VAL A 338 -14.34 -10.47 14.94
CA VAL A 338 -14.03 -10.36 13.51
C VAL A 338 -13.47 -8.97 13.21
N PHE A 339 -14.15 -7.91 13.64
CA PHE A 339 -13.72 -6.52 13.39
C PHE A 339 -12.28 -6.26 13.88
N VAL A 340 -11.94 -6.62 15.11
CA VAL A 340 -10.60 -6.40 15.67
C VAL A 340 -9.54 -7.29 15.01
N THR A 341 -9.89 -8.53 14.66
CA THR A 341 -8.99 -9.45 13.98
C THR A 341 -8.64 -8.91 12.60
N GLU A 342 -9.64 -8.45 11.86
CA GLU A 342 -9.48 -7.89 10.53
C GLU A 342 -8.63 -6.61 10.53
N LEU A 343 -8.85 -5.70 11.50
CA LEU A 343 -7.98 -4.53 11.69
C LEU A 343 -6.53 -4.90 12.04
N THR A 344 -6.33 -6.03 12.73
CA THR A 344 -4.98 -6.53 13.05
C THR A 344 -4.29 -7.11 11.82
N MET A 345 -5.04 -7.75 10.93
CA MET A 345 -4.53 -8.36 9.70
C MET A 345 -4.32 -7.34 8.58
N ASP A 346 -4.95 -6.18 8.65
CA ASP A 346 -4.74 -5.07 7.70
C ASP A 346 -3.44 -4.33 8.04
N PRO A 347 -2.41 -4.36 7.15
CA PRO A 347 -1.13 -3.70 7.42
C PRO A 347 -1.24 -2.20 7.60
N GLU A 348 -2.09 -1.51 6.82
CA GLU A 348 -2.28 -0.06 6.89
C GLU A 348 -3.02 0.32 8.18
N ALA A 349 -4.09 -0.40 8.54
CA ALA A 349 -4.81 -0.19 9.79
C ALA A 349 -3.91 -0.44 11.00
N SER A 350 -3.14 -1.52 11.01
CA SER A 350 -2.19 -1.85 12.06
C SER A 350 -1.09 -0.80 12.21
N GLN A 351 -0.54 -0.31 11.11
CA GLN A 351 0.45 0.79 11.09
C GLN A 351 -0.17 2.06 11.65
N PHE A 352 -1.32 2.49 11.13
CA PHE A 352 -2.00 3.72 11.57
C PHE A 352 -2.30 3.71 13.07
N ILE A 353 -2.85 2.59 13.58
CA ILE A 353 -3.18 2.41 15.00
C ILE A 353 -1.92 2.44 15.86
N THR A 354 -0.82 1.84 15.40
CA THR A 354 0.46 1.85 16.12
C THR A 354 1.03 3.25 16.22
N GLU A 355 0.94 4.05 15.18
CA GLU A 355 1.50 5.41 15.11
C GLU A 355 0.63 6.46 15.82
N ASN A 356 -0.70 6.34 15.73
CA ASN A 356 -1.63 7.35 16.22
C ASN A 356 -2.36 6.94 17.51
N GLY A 357 -2.36 5.66 17.85
CA GLY A 357 -3.02 5.09 19.02
C GLY A 357 -4.52 4.87 18.81
N CYS A 358 -5.08 3.87 19.51
CA CYS A 358 -6.50 3.65 19.71
C CYS A 358 -6.66 2.76 20.97
N GLU A 359 -7.09 3.35 22.07
CA GLU A 359 -7.20 2.61 23.36
C GLU A 359 -8.18 1.45 23.27
N ARG A 360 -9.30 1.63 22.55
CA ARG A 360 -10.32 0.60 22.37
C ARG A 360 -9.74 -0.60 21.61
N TYR A 361 -9.03 -0.37 20.51
CA TYR A 361 -8.36 -1.44 19.78
C TYR A 361 -7.44 -2.26 20.68
N PHE A 362 -6.55 -1.61 21.44
CA PHE A 362 -5.62 -2.30 22.31
C PHE A 362 -6.33 -3.09 23.43
N LYS A 363 -7.44 -2.55 23.97
CA LYS A 363 -8.28 -3.25 24.96
C LYS A 363 -8.81 -4.56 24.39
N TYR A 364 -9.48 -4.51 23.23
CA TYR A 364 -10.09 -5.69 22.61
C TYR A 364 -9.04 -6.66 22.09
N ASN A 365 -7.99 -6.20 21.41
CA ASN A 365 -6.91 -7.05 20.92
C ASN A 365 -6.21 -7.82 22.05
N LYS A 366 -5.96 -7.17 23.20
CA LYS A 366 -5.41 -7.83 24.39
C LYS A 366 -6.34 -8.92 24.91
N THR A 367 -7.64 -8.66 24.94
CA THR A 367 -8.65 -9.63 25.40
C THR A 367 -8.69 -10.85 24.49
N LEU A 368 -8.63 -10.65 23.16
CA LEU A 368 -8.59 -11.72 22.16
C LEU A 368 -7.32 -12.56 22.26
N LEU A 369 -6.15 -11.93 22.41
CA LEU A 369 -4.87 -12.63 22.58
C LEU A 369 -4.86 -13.51 23.83
N VAL A 370 -5.41 -13.02 24.95
CA VAL A 370 -5.51 -13.80 26.20
C VAL A 370 -6.52 -14.94 26.04
N GLY A 371 -7.66 -14.69 25.40
CA GLY A 371 -8.69 -15.70 25.11
C GLY A 371 -8.15 -16.82 24.22
N ASN A 372 -7.50 -16.48 23.11
CA ASN A 372 -6.91 -17.43 22.17
C ASN A 372 -5.80 -18.26 22.82
N ARG A 373 -4.93 -17.64 23.62
CA ARG A 373 -3.87 -18.35 24.36
C ARG A 373 -4.44 -19.32 25.37
N ARG A 374 -5.51 -18.92 26.09
CA ARG A 374 -6.21 -19.79 27.03
C ARG A 374 -6.88 -20.96 26.32
N ALA A 375 -7.54 -20.73 25.17
CA ALA A 375 -8.16 -21.78 24.37
C ALA A 375 -7.11 -22.75 23.80
N ALA A 376 -5.96 -22.25 23.34
CA ALA A 376 -4.84 -23.07 22.87
C ALA A 376 -4.28 -23.95 23.99
N ILE A 377 -4.07 -23.40 25.18
CA ILE A 377 -3.59 -24.17 26.36
C ILE A 377 -4.61 -25.23 26.76
N LEU A 378 -5.91 -24.91 26.77
CA LEU A 378 -6.96 -25.91 27.09
C LEU A 378 -6.98 -27.03 26.06
N LYS A 379 -6.83 -26.71 24.77
CA LYS A 379 -6.76 -27.69 23.68
C LYS A 379 -5.52 -28.60 23.77
N GLU A 380 -4.38 -28.05 24.22
CA GLU A 380 -3.18 -28.86 24.52
C GLU A 380 -3.39 -29.77 25.72
N LEU A 381 -3.98 -29.26 26.79
CA LEU A 381 -4.30 -30.05 28.02
C LEU A 381 -5.30 -31.18 27.71
N ASP A 382 -6.32 -30.91 26.89
CA ASP A 382 -7.27 -31.93 26.46
C ASP A 382 -6.60 -33.01 25.60
N ARG A 383 -5.65 -32.62 24.77
CA ARG A 383 -4.86 -33.54 23.95
C ARG A 383 -3.94 -34.43 24.82
N ASP A 384 -3.30 -33.83 25.81
CA ASP A 384 -2.45 -34.56 26.76
C ASP A 384 -3.27 -35.47 27.70
N ALA A 385 -4.51 -35.09 28.04
CA ALA A 385 -5.43 -35.92 28.78
C ALA A 385 -5.90 -37.17 27.99
N ILE A 386 -6.02 -37.07 26.67
CA ILE A 386 -6.35 -38.20 25.77
C ILE A 386 -5.17 -39.19 25.69
N TYR A 387 -3.92 -38.69 25.73
CA TYR A 387 -2.73 -39.56 25.72
C TYR A 387 -2.32 -40.09 27.09
N SER A 388 -2.88 -39.58 28.19
CA SER A 388 -2.59 -39.99 29.55
C SER A 388 -3.64 -40.94 30.17
N ASN A 389 -4.49 -41.57 29.36
CA ASN A 389 -5.46 -42.53 29.84
C ASN A 389 -4.74 -43.91 30.06
N PRO A 390 -4.50 -44.32 31.33
CA PRO A 390 -3.67 -45.51 31.66
C PRO A 390 -4.35 -46.84 31.46
N ASN A 391 -5.58 -46.88 30.91
CA ASN A 391 -6.40 -48.10 30.85
C ASN A 391 -6.34 -48.90 29.55
N GLU A 392 -5.39 -48.60 28.66
CA GLU A 392 -5.21 -49.38 27.41
C GLU A 392 -4.10 -50.44 27.44
N TYR A 393 -3.55 -50.78 28.65
CA TYR A 393 -2.65 -51.89 28.86
C TYR A 393 -3.13 -52.81 29.94
N GLU A 394 -4.31 -53.44 29.78
CA GLU A 394 -4.63 -54.71 30.37
C GLU A 394 -4.96 -55.72 29.26
N PHE A 395 -4.20 -56.81 29.28
CA PHE A 395 -4.11 -57.97 28.38
C PHE A 395 -5.44 -58.63 28.06
#